data_3564d14f9599b517f2a7c07ced01c013
#
_entry.id   3564d14f9599b517f2a7c07ced01c013
#
_cell.length_a   1.000
_cell.length_b   1.000
_cell.length_c   1.000
_cell.angle_alpha   90.00
_cell.angle_beta   90.00
_cell.angle_gamma   90.00
#
_symmetry.space_group_name_H-M   'P 1'
#
loop_
_entity.id
_entity.type
_entity.pdbx_description
1 polymer ?
#
loop_
_entity_poly.entity_id
_entity_poly.type
_entity_poly.pdbx_seq_one_letter_code
_entity_poly.pdbx_strand_id
1 'polypeptide(L)'
;FNRATGFAPEDLYNMRLARGWTLGLAQELKLLQRMIKLGHAPMLRTLQQHWLATEPDLVVSLVPNFNRVLYESVVSTLPGVPYVTVLTDMADHPPHFWIEPGQDQHLVCGSARAVEQARAAGYSERQISLTSGMVLRPAFYEPAAVDRDAELQALGLDPQRPTGLVMFGGQGSMQMLRIARDLADQQLILMCGHNTRLAARLKAKRTGGRHAVVGFTADVMRPMRVADY
;
A
#
# COMPACT_ATOMS: atom_id res chain seq x y z
N PHE A 1 -12.88 6.98 16.33
CA PHE A 1 -13.62 7.13 15.06
C PHE A 1 -14.58 5.95 14.88
N ASN A 2 -14.14 4.72 15.03
CA ASN A 2 -14.97 3.51 14.88
C ASN A 2 -16.15 3.43 15.87
N ARG A 3 -15.99 3.91 17.11
CA ARG A 3 -17.08 3.91 18.12
C ARG A 3 -18.19 4.93 17.85
N ALA A 4 -17.93 5.98 17.06
CA ALA A 4 -18.91 7.04 16.78
C ALA A 4 -19.63 6.87 15.44
N THR A 5 -19.02 6.18 14.47
CA THR A 5 -19.55 6.09 13.10
C THR A 5 -19.86 4.67 12.64
N GLY A 6 -19.40 3.65 13.36
CA GLY A 6 -19.56 2.24 12.96
C GLY A 6 -18.78 1.82 11.69
N PHE A 7 -18.04 2.74 11.07
CA PHE A 7 -17.28 2.52 9.84
C PHE A 7 -15.78 2.72 10.10
N ALA A 8 -14.95 1.77 9.66
CA ALA A 8 -13.53 1.98 9.57
C ALA A 8 -13.21 2.81 8.30
N PRO A 9 -12.27 3.77 8.35
CA PRO A 9 -11.85 4.53 7.16
C PRO A 9 -11.40 3.63 6.01
N GLU A 10 -10.81 2.48 6.33
CA GLU A 10 -10.36 1.47 5.38
C GLU A 10 -11.54 0.84 4.62
N ASP A 11 -12.69 0.65 5.26
CA ASP A 11 -13.87 0.04 4.63
C ASP A 11 -14.43 0.95 3.52
N LEU A 12 -14.45 2.26 3.74
CA LEU A 12 -14.88 3.24 2.75
C LEU A 12 -13.92 3.27 1.56
N TYR A 13 -12.62 3.27 1.84
CA TYR A 13 -11.57 3.23 0.82
C TYR A 13 -11.67 1.95 -0.02
N ASN A 14 -11.75 0.78 0.62
CA ASN A 14 -11.87 -0.51 -0.03
C ASN A 14 -13.16 -0.65 -0.85
N MET A 15 -14.29 -0.17 -0.31
CA MET A 15 -15.57 -0.16 -1.02
C MET A 15 -15.52 0.69 -2.31
N ARG A 16 -14.84 1.81 -2.30
CA ARG A 16 -14.70 2.69 -3.48
C ARG A 16 -13.75 2.10 -4.51
N LEU A 17 -12.62 1.53 -4.07
CA LEU A 17 -11.73 0.80 -4.97
C LEU A 17 -12.46 -0.35 -5.66
N ALA A 18 -13.26 -1.11 -4.93
CA ALA A 18 -14.06 -2.20 -5.48
C ALA A 18 -15.07 -1.72 -6.53
N ARG A 19 -15.61 -0.49 -6.37
CA ARG A 19 -16.53 0.14 -7.34
C ARG A 19 -15.82 0.85 -8.51
N GLY A 20 -14.49 0.94 -8.48
CA GLY A 20 -13.71 1.64 -9.50
C GLY A 20 -13.85 3.17 -9.45
N TRP A 21 -14.27 3.71 -8.32
CA TRP A 21 -14.42 5.15 -8.10
C TRP A 21 -13.07 5.75 -7.69
N THR A 22 -12.16 5.84 -8.64
CA THR A 22 -10.81 6.42 -8.42
C THR A 22 -10.76 7.93 -8.71
N LEU A 23 -11.79 8.47 -9.38
CA LEU A 23 -11.92 9.91 -9.58
C LEU A 23 -12.20 10.58 -8.23
N GLY A 24 -11.35 11.55 -7.86
CA GLY A 24 -11.50 12.30 -6.61
C GLY A 24 -10.65 11.81 -5.43
N LEU A 25 -9.87 10.73 -5.54
CA LEU A 25 -8.99 10.25 -4.47
C LEU A 25 -8.03 11.34 -3.95
N ALA A 26 -7.50 12.19 -4.83
CA ALA A 26 -6.62 13.28 -4.44
C ALA A 26 -7.36 14.37 -3.61
N GLN A 27 -8.62 14.66 -3.96
CA GLN A 27 -9.45 15.60 -3.19
C GLN A 27 -9.85 15.02 -1.83
N GLU A 28 -10.14 13.73 -1.79
CA GLU A 28 -10.46 13.01 -0.54
C GLU A 28 -9.29 12.96 0.41
N LEU A 29 -8.10 12.70 -0.11
CA LEU A 29 -6.90 12.70 0.69
C LEU A 29 -6.64 14.09 1.29
N LYS A 30 -6.87 15.17 0.51
CA LYS A 30 -6.82 16.54 1.04
C LYS A 30 -7.89 16.80 2.10
N LEU A 31 -9.09 16.26 1.92
CA LEU A 31 -10.15 16.36 2.91
C LEU A 31 -9.78 15.59 4.19
N LEU A 32 -9.28 14.37 4.04
CA LEU A 32 -8.78 13.56 5.16
C LEU A 32 -7.68 14.30 5.93
N GLN A 33 -6.69 14.86 5.23
CA GLN A 33 -5.64 15.65 5.87
C GLN A 33 -6.18 16.88 6.62
N ARG A 34 -7.23 17.53 6.09
CA ARG A 34 -7.92 18.62 6.79
C ARG A 34 -8.66 18.13 8.04
N MET A 35 -9.34 16.99 7.95
CA MET A 35 -10.04 16.39 9.10
C MET A 35 -9.05 15.97 10.19
N ILE A 36 -7.90 15.41 9.82
CA ILE A 36 -6.82 15.07 10.77
C ILE A 36 -6.32 16.36 11.47
N LYS A 37 -6.11 17.44 10.72
CA LYS A 37 -5.72 18.74 11.30
C LYS A 37 -6.77 19.28 12.28
N LEU A 38 -8.04 19.19 11.95
CA LEU A 38 -9.14 19.61 12.84
C LEU A 38 -9.26 18.72 14.09
N GLY A 39 -8.99 17.42 13.93
CA GLY A 39 -8.99 16.45 15.03
C GLY A 39 -7.68 16.37 15.82
N HIS A 40 -6.70 17.22 15.53
CA HIS A 40 -5.36 17.14 16.11
C HIS A 40 -5.36 17.17 17.65
N ALA A 41 -6.02 18.15 18.28
CA ALA A 41 -6.00 18.31 19.73
C ALA A 41 -6.63 17.14 20.51
N PRO A 42 -7.79 16.57 20.13
CA PRO A 42 -8.31 15.38 20.79
C PRO A 42 -7.43 14.14 20.54
N MET A 43 -6.87 13.96 19.34
CA MET A 43 -5.94 12.86 19.07
C MET A 43 -4.68 12.97 19.91
N LEU A 44 -4.10 14.17 19.98
CA LEU A 44 -2.92 14.44 20.81
C LEU A 44 -3.14 13.99 22.25
N ARG A 45 -4.25 14.42 22.89
CA ARG A 45 -4.58 14.04 24.28
C ARG A 45 -4.74 12.52 24.44
N THR A 46 -5.41 11.87 23.51
CA THR A 46 -5.60 10.41 23.56
C THR A 46 -4.26 9.67 23.47
N LEU A 47 -3.38 10.12 22.57
CA LEU A 47 -2.05 9.54 22.41
C LEU A 47 -1.17 9.81 23.64
N GLN A 48 -1.21 11.02 24.19
CA GLN A 48 -0.47 11.34 25.43
C GLN A 48 -0.88 10.42 26.59
N GLN A 49 -2.17 10.17 26.78
CA GLN A 49 -2.65 9.21 27.79
C GLN A 49 -2.15 7.79 27.50
N HIS A 50 -2.09 7.38 26.25
CA HIS A 50 -1.55 6.09 25.86
C HIS A 50 -0.07 5.97 26.17
N TRP A 51 0.73 6.99 25.85
CA TRP A 51 2.17 6.99 26.13
C TRP A 51 2.48 6.95 27.63
N LEU A 52 1.72 7.67 28.45
CA LEU A 52 1.83 7.61 29.91
C LEU A 52 1.49 6.22 30.48
N ALA A 53 0.60 5.51 29.83
CA ALA A 53 0.20 4.16 30.26
C ALA A 53 1.13 3.05 29.78
N THR A 54 1.86 3.27 28.69
CA THR A 54 2.69 2.22 28.05
C THR A 54 4.18 2.45 28.19
N GLU A 55 4.60 3.69 28.49
CA GLU A 55 6.00 4.12 28.71
C GLU A 55 6.99 3.48 27.71
N PRO A 56 6.80 3.66 26.39
CA PRO A 56 7.66 3.01 25.40
C PRO A 56 9.09 3.60 25.43
N ASP A 57 10.09 2.76 25.22
CA ASP A 57 11.50 3.17 25.03
C ASP A 57 11.80 3.64 23.60
N LEU A 58 10.94 3.32 22.66
CA LEU A 58 11.03 3.66 21.22
C LEU A 58 9.63 3.67 20.61
N VAL A 59 9.35 4.68 19.78
CA VAL A 59 8.12 4.69 18.97
C VAL A 59 8.47 4.56 17.50
N VAL A 60 7.92 3.55 16.82
CA VAL A 60 8.07 3.32 15.40
C VAL A 60 6.73 3.50 14.69
N SER A 61 6.65 4.46 13.79
CA SER A 61 5.46 4.73 12.98
C SER A 61 5.57 4.06 11.61
N LEU A 62 4.52 3.33 11.24
CA LEU A 62 4.29 2.74 9.93
C LEU A 62 3.00 3.29 9.31
N VAL A 63 2.52 4.43 9.81
CA VAL A 63 1.21 4.99 9.46
C VAL A 63 1.36 6.35 8.81
N PRO A 64 0.90 6.54 7.56
CA PRO A 64 0.92 7.83 6.89
C PRO A 64 -0.11 8.80 7.48
N ASN A 65 0.04 10.11 7.21
CA ASN A 65 -0.81 11.23 7.61
C ASN A 65 -0.85 11.57 9.10
N PHE A 66 -0.46 10.66 9.98
CA PHE A 66 -0.56 10.86 11.44
C PHE A 66 0.78 11.17 12.10
N ASN A 67 1.88 11.19 11.36
CA ASN A 67 3.23 11.35 11.92
C ASN A 67 3.39 12.67 12.70
N ARG A 68 2.69 13.74 12.31
CA ARG A 68 2.71 15.00 13.05
C ARG A 68 2.18 14.81 14.48
N VAL A 69 0.95 14.35 14.62
CA VAL A 69 0.31 14.21 15.94
C VAL A 69 0.97 13.11 16.77
N LEU A 70 1.43 12.04 16.14
CA LEU A 70 2.18 10.97 16.82
C LEU A 70 3.48 11.50 17.40
N TYR A 71 4.30 12.17 16.60
CA TYR A 71 5.54 12.76 17.05
C TYR A 71 5.34 13.79 18.17
N GLU A 72 4.46 14.78 17.95
CA GLU A 72 4.18 15.82 18.92
C GLU A 72 3.67 15.25 20.26
N SER A 73 2.86 14.18 20.21
CA SER A 73 2.37 13.52 21.42
C SER A 73 3.48 12.81 22.20
N VAL A 74 4.42 12.16 21.51
CA VAL A 74 5.56 11.50 22.17
C VAL A 74 6.47 12.54 22.81
N VAL A 75 6.92 13.53 22.05
CA VAL A 75 7.88 14.55 22.53
C VAL A 75 7.33 15.35 23.70
N SER A 76 6.03 15.67 23.68
CA SER A 76 5.40 16.43 24.77
C SER A 76 5.13 15.61 26.03
N THR A 77 5.11 14.27 25.94
CA THR A 77 4.77 13.39 27.06
C THR A 77 6.00 12.68 27.62
N LEU A 78 6.84 12.19 26.75
CA LEU A 78 8.04 11.41 27.05
C LEU A 78 9.26 12.02 26.34
N PRO A 79 9.74 13.19 26.78
CA PRO A 79 10.88 13.85 26.16
C PRO A 79 12.11 12.94 26.23
N GLY A 80 12.78 12.76 25.09
CA GLY A 80 13.94 11.88 24.94
C GLY A 80 13.64 10.48 24.43
N VAL A 81 12.39 10.06 24.32
CA VAL A 81 12.03 8.81 23.64
C VAL A 81 12.21 8.98 22.13
N PRO A 82 13.04 8.13 21.48
CA PRO A 82 13.26 8.20 20.04
C PRO A 82 11.98 7.93 19.25
N TYR A 83 11.83 8.67 18.15
CA TYR A 83 10.73 8.47 17.21
C TYR A 83 11.26 8.15 15.81
N VAL A 84 10.78 7.06 15.22
CA VAL A 84 11.20 6.58 13.91
C VAL A 84 9.98 6.46 13.00
N THR A 85 10.04 7.04 11.81
CA THR A 85 9.06 6.79 10.76
C THR A 85 9.67 5.88 9.70
N VAL A 86 9.07 4.72 9.47
CA VAL A 86 9.42 3.82 8.37
C VAL A 86 8.43 4.03 7.23
N LEU A 87 8.88 4.60 6.13
CA LEU A 87 8.06 4.78 4.94
C LEU A 87 7.80 3.41 4.29
N THR A 88 6.54 3.05 4.15
CA THR A 88 6.13 1.82 3.43
C THR A 88 5.72 2.10 1.99
N ASP A 89 5.79 3.36 1.56
CA ASP A 89 5.59 3.79 0.18
C ASP A 89 6.91 4.19 -0.49
N MET A 90 6.97 4.12 -1.81
CA MET A 90 8.17 4.44 -2.60
C MET A 90 8.53 5.94 -2.55
N ALA A 91 7.61 6.80 -2.13
CA ALA A 91 7.80 8.23 -2.01
C ALA A 91 6.76 8.85 -1.06
N ASP A 92 7.08 10.05 -0.55
CA ASP A 92 6.11 10.91 0.13
C ASP A 92 5.17 11.56 -0.90
N HIS A 93 4.03 10.95 -1.11
CA HIS A 93 3.05 11.46 -2.08
C HIS A 93 1.61 11.19 -1.62
N PRO A 94 0.79 12.24 -1.46
CA PRO A 94 1.11 13.67 -1.63
C PRO A 94 2.08 14.17 -0.53
N PRO A 95 2.64 15.38 -0.68
CA PRO A 95 3.51 15.97 0.35
C PRO A 95 2.87 15.95 1.74
N HIS A 96 3.67 15.71 2.77
CA HIS A 96 3.23 15.53 4.17
C HIS A 96 2.37 14.28 4.41
N PHE A 97 2.45 13.31 3.53
CA PHE A 97 1.82 12.01 3.75
C PHE A 97 2.63 11.17 4.75
N TRP A 98 3.95 11.15 4.57
CA TRP A 98 4.91 10.46 5.43
C TRP A 98 5.86 11.40 6.16
N ILE A 99 6.40 12.40 5.44
CA ILE A 99 7.50 13.25 5.88
C ILE A 99 6.95 14.59 6.36
N GLU A 100 7.07 14.84 7.65
CA GLU A 100 6.71 16.12 8.26
C GLU A 100 7.97 16.94 8.54
N PRO A 101 8.11 18.15 8.00
CA PRO A 101 9.27 18.99 8.26
C PRO A 101 9.32 19.48 9.70
N GLY A 102 10.53 19.78 10.19
CA GLY A 102 10.75 20.38 11.51
C GLY A 102 10.57 19.42 12.69
N GLN A 103 10.62 18.12 12.45
CA GLN A 103 10.58 17.10 13.50
C GLN A 103 11.98 16.46 13.68
N ASP A 104 12.38 16.28 14.93
CA ASP A 104 13.62 15.56 15.26
C ASP A 104 13.31 14.06 15.39
N GLN A 105 13.10 13.44 14.24
CA GLN A 105 12.81 12.00 14.10
C GLN A 105 13.82 11.35 13.15
N HIS A 106 13.85 10.03 13.17
CA HIS A 106 14.60 9.24 12.20
C HIS A 106 13.69 8.70 11.10
N LEU A 107 14.09 8.89 9.84
CA LEU A 107 13.34 8.41 8.68
C LEU A 107 14.03 7.20 8.05
N VAL A 108 13.30 6.11 7.91
CA VAL A 108 13.74 4.93 7.17
C VAL A 108 13.05 4.94 5.80
N CYS A 109 13.84 5.14 4.76
CA CYS A 109 13.39 5.30 3.38
C CYS A 109 13.74 4.07 2.55
N GLY A 110 12.78 3.50 1.82
CA GLY A 110 12.97 2.35 0.96
C GLY A 110 13.35 2.71 -0.49
N SER A 111 13.52 4.00 -0.80
CA SER A 111 13.87 4.45 -2.15
C SER A 111 14.73 5.72 -2.12
N ALA A 112 15.56 5.91 -3.15
CA ALA A 112 16.32 7.14 -3.34
C ALA A 112 15.41 8.38 -3.41
N ARG A 113 14.22 8.23 -4.02
CA ARG A 113 13.25 9.31 -4.10
C ARG A 113 12.75 9.78 -2.74
N ALA A 114 12.46 8.87 -1.83
CA ALA A 114 12.05 9.22 -0.47
C ALA A 114 13.18 9.93 0.30
N VAL A 115 14.44 9.51 0.10
CA VAL A 115 15.62 10.18 0.66
C VAL A 115 15.74 11.63 0.16
N GLU A 116 15.59 11.86 -1.16
CA GLU A 116 15.60 13.22 -1.72
C GLU A 116 14.51 14.10 -1.11
N GLN A 117 13.32 13.54 -0.91
CA GLN A 117 12.20 14.26 -0.30
C GLN A 117 12.46 14.57 1.17
N ALA A 118 13.06 13.64 1.92
CA ALA A 118 13.48 13.87 3.30
C ALA A 118 14.52 14.99 3.41
N ARG A 119 15.55 15.00 2.54
CA ARG A 119 16.52 16.08 2.45
C ARG A 119 15.86 17.42 2.12
N ALA A 120 14.96 17.45 1.17
CA ALA A 120 14.21 18.65 0.79
C ALA A 120 13.31 19.15 1.93
N ALA A 121 12.85 18.29 2.83
CA ALA A 121 12.11 18.63 4.02
C ALA A 121 13.01 19.10 5.20
N GLY A 122 14.33 19.14 5.01
CA GLY A 122 15.30 19.66 5.98
C GLY A 122 15.93 18.61 6.91
N TYR A 123 15.72 17.31 6.64
CA TYR A 123 16.36 16.24 7.42
C TYR A 123 17.85 16.11 7.07
N SER A 124 18.68 15.96 8.09
CA SER A 124 20.12 15.70 7.96
C SER A 124 20.38 14.23 7.59
N GLU A 125 21.57 13.95 7.05
CA GLU A 125 22.00 12.58 6.73
C GLU A 125 21.97 11.64 7.95
N ARG A 126 22.14 12.17 9.17
CA ARG A 126 22.08 11.38 10.40
C ARG A 126 20.66 10.93 10.76
N GLN A 127 19.67 11.62 10.24
CA GLN A 127 18.25 11.33 10.46
C GLN A 127 17.63 10.49 9.36
N ILE A 128 18.41 10.10 8.34
CA ILE A 128 17.89 9.36 7.19
C ILE A 128 18.66 8.05 7.06
N SER A 129 17.92 6.94 6.96
CA SER A 129 18.45 5.64 6.57
C SER A 129 17.81 5.21 5.27
N LEU A 130 18.63 4.89 4.27
CA LEU A 130 18.18 4.23 3.04
C LEU A 130 18.30 2.72 3.22
N THR A 131 17.21 2.01 2.99
CA THR A 131 17.18 0.54 2.93
C THR A 131 17.23 0.05 1.50
N SER A 132 17.43 -1.25 1.30
CA SER A 132 17.49 -1.88 -0.04
C SER A 132 16.13 -1.94 -0.76
N GLY A 133 15.08 -1.44 -0.18
CA GLY A 133 13.73 -1.46 -0.73
C GLY A 133 12.64 -1.46 0.34
N MET A 134 11.41 -1.83 -0.07
CA MET A 134 10.28 -1.93 0.83
C MET A 134 10.34 -3.22 1.66
N VAL A 135 9.69 -3.17 2.82
CA VAL A 135 9.56 -4.35 3.69
C VAL A 135 8.63 -5.36 3.02
N LEU A 136 9.16 -6.52 2.70
CA LEU A 136 8.40 -7.67 2.18
C LEU A 136 8.43 -8.81 3.20
N ARG A 137 7.38 -9.62 3.18
CA ARG A 137 7.34 -10.85 3.99
C ARG A 137 8.50 -11.78 3.58
N PRO A 138 9.15 -12.48 4.52
CA PRO A 138 10.29 -13.38 4.22
C PRO A 138 10.00 -14.39 3.10
N ALA A 139 8.77 -14.88 3.01
CA ALA A 139 8.35 -15.80 1.96
C ALA A 139 8.58 -15.29 0.52
N PHE A 140 8.66 -13.95 0.30
CA PHE A 140 9.00 -13.41 -1.03
C PHE A 140 10.47 -13.62 -1.41
N TYR A 141 11.35 -13.83 -0.43
CA TYR A 141 12.78 -14.07 -0.64
C TYR A 141 13.13 -15.57 -0.68
N GLU A 142 12.21 -16.43 -0.26
CA GLU A 142 12.44 -17.87 -0.26
C GLU A 142 12.33 -18.42 -1.69
N PRO A 143 13.33 -19.21 -2.16
CA PRO A 143 13.20 -19.91 -3.41
C PRO A 143 12.13 -20.99 -3.26
N ALA A 144 11.00 -20.85 -3.94
CA ALA A 144 10.03 -21.93 -4.07
C ALA A 144 10.19 -22.56 -5.43
N ALA A 145 10.31 -23.87 -5.46
CA ALA A 145 10.23 -24.63 -6.70
C ALA A 145 8.77 -24.58 -7.20
N VAL A 146 8.51 -23.70 -8.15
CA VAL A 146 7.24 -23.64 -8.87
C VAL A 146 7.49 -24.20 -10.26
N ASP A 147 6.78 -25.25 -10.59
CA ASP A 147 6.77 -25.74 -11.97
C ASP A 147 5.92 -24.76 -12.80
N ARG A 148 6.62 -23.85 -13.48
CA ARG A 148 6.01 -22.79 -14.27
C ARG A 148 5.08 -23.33 -15.35
N ASP A 149 5.50 -24.36 -16.04
CA ASP A 149 4.74 -24.90 -17.16
C ASP A 149 3.46 -25.59 -16.67
N ALA A 150 3.55 -26.38 -15.61
CA ALA A 150 2.38 -27.00 -15.01
C ALA A 150 1.38 -25.96 -14.47
N GLU A 151 1.88 -24.89 -13.85
CA GLU A 151 1.02 -23.81 -13.34
C GLU A 151 0.30 -23.04 -14.46
N LEU A 152 1.02 -22.67 -15.53
CA LEU A 152 0.43 -21.99 -16.67
C LEU A 152 -0.61 -22.88 -17.36
N GLN A 153 -0.32 -24.17 -17.52
CA GLN A 153 -1.28 -25.14 -18.05
C GLN A 153 -2.53 -25.27 -17.18
N ALA A 154 -2.39 -25.31 -15.87
CA ALA A 154 -3.50 -25.35 -14.93
C ALA A 154 -4.38 -24.08 -15.02
N LEU A 155 -3.80 -22.95 -15.39
CA LEU A 155 -4.50 -21.70 -15.67
C LEU A 155 -5.09 -21.64 -17.09
N GLY A 156 -4.88 -22.67 -17.92
CA GLY A 156 -5.29 -22.70 -19.32
C GLY A 156 -4.46 -21.81 -20.25
N LEU A 157 -3.23 -21.49 -19.83
CA LEU A 157 -2.27 -20.65 -20.53
C LEU A 157 -1.21 -21.49 -21.24
N ASP A 158 -0.57 -20.94 -22.26
CA ASP A 158 0.49 -21.55 -23.03
C ASP A 158 1.84 -21.29 -22.37
N PRO A 159 2.57 -22.32 -21.89
CA PRO A 159 3.88 -22.14 -21.24
C PRO A 159 4.94 -21.51 -22.14
N GLN A 160 4.80 -21.63 -23.45
CA GLN A 160 5.77 -21.13 -24.42
C GLN A 160 5.57 -19.64 -24.75
N ARG A 161 4.53 -19.01 -24.21
CA ARG A 161 4.26 -17.61 -24.46
C ARG A 161 4.62 -16.76 -23.23
N PRO A 162 5.16 -15.55 -23.45
CA PRO A 162 5.33 -14.58 -22.37
C PRO A 162 3.98 -14.29 -21.71
N THR A 163 3.98 -14.28 -20.38
CA THR A 163 2.77 -14.13 -19.57
C THR A 163 2.89 -12.92 -18.66
N GLY A 164 1.98 -11.96 -18.80
CA GLY A 164 1.88 -10.81 -17.94
C GLY A 164 0.99 -11.05 -16.73
N LEU A 165 1.32 -10.41 -15.59
CA LEU A 165 0.49 -10.40 -14.40
C LEU A 165 -0.13 -9.03 -14.20
N VAL A 166 -1.47 -8.99 -14.04
CA VAL A 166 -2.20 -7.76 -13.71
C VAL A 166 -2.88 -7.91 -12.36
N MET A 167 -2.44 -7.11 -11.39
CA MET A 167 -2.95 -7.15 -10.02
C MET A 167 -3.13 -5.74 -9.46
N PHE A 168 -4.27 -5.48 -8.82
CA PHE A 168 -4.61 -4.22 -8.15
C PHE A 168 -5.03 -4.48 -6.69
N GLY A 169 -4.19 -5.20 -5.94
CA GLY A 169 -4.47 -5.56 -4.55
C GLY A 169 -5.70 -6.46 -4.37
N GLY A 170 -6.14 -6.60 -3.12
CA GLY A 170 -7.20 -7.54 -2.75
C GLY A 170 -8.60 -7.22 -3.30
N GLN A 171 -8.84 -5.99 -3.75
CA GLN A 171 -10.15 -5.55 -4.28
C GLN A 171 -10.20 -5.47 -5.81
N GLY A 172 -9.06 -5.69 -6.48
CA GLY A 172 -8.97 -5.51 -7.93
C GLY A 172 -9.27 -4.08 -8.36
N SER A 173 -9.31 -3.84 -9.67
CA SER A 173 -9.68 -2.54 -10.24
C SER A 173 -10.46 -2.72 -11.54
N MET A 174 -11.46 -1.88 -11.77
CA MET A 174 -12.18 -1.83 -13.04
C MET A 174 -11.29 -1.44 -14.24
N GLN A 175 -10.11 -0.86 -14.00
CA GLN A 175 -9.07 -0.61 -15.01
C GLN A 175 -8.60 -1.91 -15.69
N MET A 176 -8.68 -3.04 -14.99
CA MET A 176 -8.34 -4.35 -15.57
C MET A 176 -9.17 -4.69 -16.81
N LEU A 177 -10.42 -4.20 -16.90
CA LEU A 177 -11.25 -4.38 -18.09
C LEU A 177 -10.70 -3.64 -19.33
N ARG A 178 -10.06 -2.49 -19.09
CA ARG A 178 -9.38 -1.73 -20.13
C ARG A 178 -8.08 -2.40 -20.52
N ILE A 179 -7.26 -2.77 -19.54
CA ILE A 179 -5.98 -3.46 -19.76
C ILE A 179 -6.21 -4.76 -20.55
N ALA A 180 -7.17 -5.59 -20.12
CA ALA A 180 -7.52 -6.83 -20.80
C ALA A 180 -8.03 -6.63 -22.24
N ARG A 181 -8.63 -5.48 -22.54
CA ARG A 181 -9.02 -5.12 -23.91
C ARG A 181 -7.85 -4.64 -24.74
N ASP A 182 -7.05 -3.74 -24.15
CA ASP A 182 -5.95 -3.07 -24.86
C ASP A 182 -4.78 -4.04 -25.11
N LEU A 183 -4.67 -5.11 -24.29
CA LEU A 183 -3.70 -6.20 -24.39
C LEU A 183 -4.36 -7.55 -24.75
N ALA A 184 -5.39 -7.53 -25.60
CA ALA A 184 -6.17 -8.72 -25.92
C ALA A 184 -5.38 -9.81 -26.67
N ASP A 185 -4.28 -9.45 -27.31
CA ASP A 185 -3.34 -10.33 -28.03
C ASP A 185 -2.27 -10.93 -27.11
N GLN A 186 -2.10 -10.37 -25.90
CA GLN A 186 -1.13 -10.82 -24.92
C GLN A 186 -1.71 -11.90 -24.00
N GLN A 187 -0.83 -12.74 -23.44
CA GLN A 187 -1.23 -13.71 -22.44
C GLN A 187 -1.14 -13.07 -21.05
N LEU A 188 -2.26 -13.08 -20.29
CA LEU A 188 -2.34 -12.38 -19.00
C LEU A 188 -2.96 -13.25 -17.92
N ILE A 189 -2.42 -13.14 -16.72
CA ILE A 189 -3.04 -13.56 -15.47
C ILE A 189 -3.69 -12.32 -14.83
N LEU A 190 -5.01 -12.31 -14.71
CA LEU A 190 -5.80 -11.19 -14.22
C LEU A 190 -6.29 -11.50 -12.81
N MET A 191 -5.61 -10.98 -11.78
CA MET A 191 -5.96 -11.21 -10.38
C MET A 191 -7.00 -10.22 -9.89
N CYS A 192 -8.23 -10.68 -9.70
CA CYS A 192 -9.38 -9.85 -9.34
C CYS A 192 -9.56 -9.70 -7.81
N GLY A 193 -8.84 -10.47 -7.00
CA GLY A 193 -9.03 -10.49 -5.56
C GLY A 193 -10.47 -10.85 -5.17
N HIS A 194 -11.03 -10.15 -4.20
CA HIS A 194 -12.41 -10.34 -3.73
C HIS A 194 -13.48 -9.79 -4.69
N ASN A 195 -13.10 -9.15 -5.80
CA ASN A 195 -14.05 -8.53 -6.74
C ASN A 195 -14.65 -9.55 -7.70
N THR A 196 -15.64 -10.32 -7.22
CA THR A 196 -16.33 -11.35 -8.01
C THR A 196 -17.05 -10.78 -9.22
N ARG A 197 -17.57 -9.53 -9.13
CA ARG A 197 -18.23 -8.84 -10.24
C ARG A 197 -17.24 -8.50 -11.36
N LEU A 198 -16.04 -8.08 -11.02
CA LEU A 198 -14.95 -7.84 -11.98
C LEU A 198 -14.56 -9.15 -12.66
N ALA A 199 -14.35 -10.21 -11.86
CA ALA A 199 -14.00 -11.54 -12.38
C ALA A 199 -15.04 -12.07 -13.37
N ALA A 200 -16.33 -11.97 -13.03
CA ALA A 200 -17.42 -12.36 -13.94
C ALA A 200 -17.40 -11.57 -15.25
N ARG A 201 -17.17 -10.26 -15.19
CA ARG A 201 -17.09 -9.39 -16.38
C ARG A 201 -15.90 -9.72 -17.26
N LEU A 202 -14.74 -10.02 -16.68
CA LEU A 202 -13.56 -10.42 -17.44
C LEU A 202 -13.74 -11.79 -18.09
N LYS A 203 -14.32 -12.77 -17.37
CA LYS A 203 -14.63 -14.09 -17.92
C LYS A 203 -15.66 -14.05 -19.05
N ALA A 204 -16.63 -13.14 -18.98
CA ALA A 204 -17.65 -12.97 -20.01
C ALA A 204 -17.13 -12.31 -21.30
N LYS A 205 -15.99 -11.60 -21.21
CA LYS A 205 -15.36 -11.00 -22.40
C LYS A 205 -14.59 -12.07 -23.17
N ARG A 206 -15.02 -12.35 -24.39
CA ARG A 206 -14.19 -13.04 -25.38
C ARG A 206 -13.11 -12.07 -25.87
N THR A 207 -12.02 -11.96 -25.11
CA THR A 207 -10.80 -11.35 -25.60
C THR A 207 -10.13 -12.37 -26.50
N GLY A 208 -9.68 -11.98 -27.66
CA GLY A 208 -8.95 -12.89 -28.58
C GLY A 208 -7.64 -13.42 -27.98
N GLY A 209 -7.24 -12.90 -26.83
CA GLY A 209 -6.10 -13.33 -26.04
C GLY A 209 -6.46 -14.43 -25.03
N ARG A 210 -5.46 -15.12 -24.56
CA ARG A 210 -5.56 -16.14 -23.52
C ARG A 210 -5.38 -15.50 -22.16
N HIS A 211 -6.50 -15.12 -21.53
CA HIS A 211 -6.49 -14.50 -20.22
C HIS A 211 -7.00 -15.49 -19.17
N ALA A 212 -6.18 -15.75 -18.16
CA ALA A 212 -6.58 -16.45 -16.95
C ALA A 212 -7.14 -15.45 -15.93
N VAL A 213 -8.40 -15.64 -15.51
CA VAL A 213 -9.04 -14.77 -14.50
C VAL A 213 -9.05 -15.47 -13.16
N VAL A 214 -8.24 -14.96 -12.22
CA VAL A 214 -8.03 -15.51 -10.87
C VAL A 214 -8.78 -14.65 -9.86
N GLY A 215 -9.51 -15.29 -8.95
CA GLY A 215 -10.16 -14.64 -7.81
C GLY A 215 -9.16 -14.36 -6.67
N PHE A 216 -9.70 -14.28 -5.44
CA PHE A 216 -8.87 -14.15 -4.25
C PHE A 216 -8.02 -15.39 -4.02
N THR A 217 -6.75 -15.18 -3.74
CA THR A 217 -5.83 -16.22 -3.25
C THR A 217 -4.99 -15.68 -2.10
N ALA A 218 -4.74 -16.52 -1.12
CA ALA A 218 -3.80 -16.22 -0.04
C ALA A 218 -2.35 -16.33 -0.52
N ASP A 219 -2.11 -17.16 -1.54
CA ASP A 219 -0.80 -17.35 -2.18
C ASP A 219 -0.70 -16.49 -3.45
N VAL A 220 -0.42 -15.20 -3.26
CA VAL A 220 -0.20 -14.26 -4.37
C VAL A 220 1.17 -14.47 -5.04
N MET A 221 2.08 -15.16 -4.37
CA MET A 221 3.44 -15.37 -4.88
C MET A 221 3.46 -16.37 -6.04
N ARG A 222 2.59 -17.37 -6.01
CA ARG A 222 2.52 -18.40 -7.03
C ARG A 222 2.28 -17.84 -8.43
N PRO A 223 1.23 -17.04 -8.69
CA PRO A 223 1.06 -16.37 -9.97
C PRO A 223 2.16 -15.34 -10.29
N MET A 224 2.76 -14.68 -9.29
CA MET A 224 3.89 -13.76 -9.51
C MET A 224 5.14 -14.45 -10.01
N ARG A 225 5.39 -15.70 -9.59
CA ARG A 225 6.59 -16.46 -9.98
C ARG A 225 6.50 -17.09 -11.36
N VAL A 226 5.32 -17.27 -11.90
CA VAL A 226 5.12 -17.84 -13.23
C VAL A 226 4.92 -16.78 -14.32
N ALA A 227 4.71 -15.55 -13.93
CA ALA A 227 4.63 -14.41 -14.84
C ALA A 227 6.01 -13.91 -15.25
N ASP A 228 6.12 -13.41 -16.47
CA ASP A 228 7.37 -12.84 -17.01
C ASP A 228 7.43 -11.32 -16.82
N TYR A 229 6.26 -10.63 -16.66
CA TYR A 229 6.15 -9.18 -16.47
C TYR A 229 4.83 -8.79 -15.81
#